data_030c4a04a73adf51bd4f19ae65951db7
#
_entry.id   030c4a04a73adf51bd4f19ae65951db7
#
_cell.length_a   1.000
_cell.length_b   1.000
_cell.length_c   1.000
_cell.angle_alpha   90.00
_cell.angle_beta   90.00
_cell.angle_gamma   90.00
#
_symmetry.space_group_name_H-M   'P 1'
#
loop_
_entity.id
_entity.type
_entity.pdbx_description
1 polymer ?
#
loop_
_entity_poly.entity_id
_entity_poly.type
_entity_poly.pdbx_seq_one_letter_code
_entity_poly.pdbx_strand_id
1 'polypeptide(L)'
;MSFGPDAPPETLKYMRIVNKIVQLITERNILNGDFLPSINEMIKLTGYSRDTILTAYRKLQELGYIQALHGKGFYVSVSGTTPQIPVFLLFDVMNGYKEVLYRSFVENLGINYRVDIYFHYYNQEVFENLIREKNGQYSFYVIMPHFNTDVSRVVQDLPSGRILLIDNDIPALKKKVAAIYQNFEKDIYAALTEGIDLLKKYKQIFLIKNTRFQFIPDGMVRGFCHFCEQNKIKYNLIPDVRSVPFIPGNAYIAVADNDLISVIRMAKEQQFVLGEEIGLISYDETPLKEVLAGGITVISTDFKAMGKIAASLVKDFRPVKIENKCFLIRRKTL
;
A
#
# COMPACT_ATOMS: atom_id res chain seq x y z
N MET A 1 19.93 25.13 -15.16
CA MET A 1 19.30 24.11 -14.31
C MET A 1 18.40 24.83 -13.31
N SER A 2 17.09 24.67 -13.42
CA SER A 2 16.16 25.22 -12.41
C SER A 2 15.91 24.15 -11.36
N PHE A 3 16.32 24.40 -10.12
CA PHE A 3 15.98 23.61 -8.94
C PHE A 3 14.83 24.29 -8.19
N GLY A 4 13.79 24.72 -8.92
CA GLY A 4 12.70 25.55 -8.40
C GLY A 4 11.96 24.97 -7.21
N PRO A 5 11.15 25.82 -6.50
CA PRO A 5 10.55 25.48 -5.21
C PRO A 5 9.27 24.62 -5.29
N ASP A 6 9.05 23.86 -6.36
CA ASP A 6 7.77 23.17 -6.63
C ASP A 6 7.51 21.90 -5.80
N ALA A 7 8.25 21.66 -4.74
CA ALA A 7 7.96 20.55 -3.82
C ALA A 7 7.66 21.07 -2.41
N PRO A 8 6.68 20.46 -1.71
CA PRO A 8 6.25 20.92 -0.39
C PRO A 8 7.36 20.93 0.67
N PRO A 9 7.25 21.78 1.70
CA PRO A 9 8.32 22.10 2.65
C PRO A 9 8.86 20.93 3.49
N GLU A 10 8.18 19.78 3.53
CA GLU A 10 8.52 18.65 4.40
C GLU A 10 9.30 17.50 3.75
N THR A 11 9.60 17.59 2.44
CA THR A 11 10.44 16.58 1.76
C THR A 11 11.88 16.67 2.26
N LEU A 12 12.54 15.53 2.44
CA LEU A 12 13.98 15.50 2.75
C LEU A 12 14.76 16.25 1.66
N LYS A 13 15.21 17.46 1.96
CA LYS A 13 15.78 18.40 1.00
C LYS A 13 16.90 17.78 0.14
N TYR A 14 17.73 16.90 0.74
CA TYR A 14 18.79 16.23 0.01
C TYR A 14 18.25 15.22 -1.02
N MET A 15 17.12 14.53 -0.76
CA MET A 15 16.56 13.60 -1.72
C MET A 15 15.96 14.29 -2.95
N ARG A 16 15.48 15.52 -2.83
CA ARG A 16 15.08 16.32 -4.00
C ARG A 16 16.25 16.53 -4.95
N ILE A 17 17.42 16.85 -4.39
CA ILE A 17 18.64 17.02 -5.17
C ILE A 17 19.04 15.72 -5.83
N VAL A 18 19.03 14.61 -5.07
CA VAL A 18 19.33 13.26 -5.59
C VAL A 18 18.40 12.92 -6.74
N ASN A 19 17.09 13.00 -6.53
CA ASN A 19 16.09 12.66 -7.55
C ASN A 19 16.24 13.54 -8.81
N LYS A 20 16.47 14.84 -8.65
CA LYS A 20 16.65 15.75 -9.78
C LYS A 20 17.91 15.45 -10.58
N ILE A 21 19.03 15.18 -9.93
CA ILE A 21 20.27 14.82 -10.61
C ILE A 21 20.12 13.46 -11.31
N VAL A 22 19.53 12.46 -10.65
CA VAL A 22 19.24 11.15 -11.26
C VAL A 22 18.36 11.31 -12.49
N GLN A 23 17.29 12.12 -12.40
CA GLN A 23 16.43 12.44 -13.54
C GLN A 23 17.22 13.03 -14.70
N LEU A 24 18.05 14.04 -14.44
CA LEU A 24 18.85 14.71 -15.48
C LEU A 24 19.84 13.74 -16.16
N ILE A 25 20.44 12.81 -15.40
CA ILE A 25 21.30 11.76 -15.95
C ILE A 25 20.50 10.79 -16.82
N THR A 26 19.34 10.37 -16.35
CA THR A 26 18.46 9.41 -17.06
C THR A 26 17.91 10.00 -18.37
N GLU A 27 17.53 11.29 -18.35
CA GLU A 27 17.06 12.04 -19.52
C GLU A 27 18.21 12.45 -20.45
N ARG A 28 19.46 12.07 -20.14
CA ARG A 28 20.68 12.44 -20.87
C ARG A 28 20.93 13.95 -20.97
N ASN A 29 20.39 14.72 -20.03
CA ASN A 29 20.67 16.16 -19.89
C ASN A 29 22.04 16.41 -19.24
N ILE A 30 22.56 15.43 -18.49
CA ILE A 30 23.92 15.36 -17.97
C ILE A 30 24.50 14.01 -18.39
N LEU A 31 25.65 14.02 -19.04
CA LEU A 31 26.27 12.82 -19.59
C LEU A 31 27.34 12.22 -18.65
N ASN A 32 27.70 10.97 -18.91
CA ASN A 32 28.81 10.32 -18.22
C ASN A 32 30.11 11.12 -18.47
N GLY A 33 30.84 11.44 -17.42
CA GLY A 33 32.04 12.31 -17.47
C GLY A 33 31.76 13.79 -17.20
N ASP A 34 30.52 14.26 -17.25
CA ASP A 34 30.18 15.65 -16.97
C ASP A 34 30.38 15.97 -15.48
N PHE A 35 30.92 17.14 -15.19
CA PHE A 35 31.08 17.62 -13.80
C PHE A 35 29.75 18.19 -13.29
N LEU A 36 29.42 17.82 -12.06
CA LEU A 36 28.35 18.45 -11.31
C LEU A 36 28.79 19.80 -10.76
N PRO A 37 27.87 20.74 -10.52
CA PRO A 37 28.19 21.97 -9.81
C PRO A 37 28.92 21.69 -8.49
N SER A 38 29.88 22.52 -8.14
CA SER A 38 30.54 22.46 -6.84
C SER A 38 29.52 22.65 -5.69
N ILE A 39 29.90 22.25 -4.48
CA ILE A 39 29.02 22.41 -3.31
C ILE A 39 28.53 23.86 -3.16
N ASN A 40 29.43 24.83 -3.38
CA ASN A 40 29.14 26.25 -3.26
C ASN A 40 28.18 26.74 -4.39
N GLU A 41 28.35 26.26 -5.60
CA GLU A 41 27.42 26.54 -6.71
C GLU A 41 26.04 25.92 -6.48
N MET A 42 26.00 24.69 -5.97
CA MET A 42 24.74 24.04 -5.62
C MET A 42 23.99 24.77 -4.48
N ILE A 43 24.70 25.29 -3.50
CA ILE A 43 24.13 26.15 -2.47
C ILE A 43 23.45 27.37 -3.10
N LYS A 44 24.14 28.05 -4.04
CA LYS A 44 23.61 29.23 -4.75
C LYS A 44 22.38 28.86 -5.62
N LEU A 45 22.44 27.72 -6.31
CA LEU A 45 21.36 27.25 -7.20
C LEU A 45 20.10 26.78 -6.45
N THR A 46 20.26 26.18 -5.27
CA THR A 46 19.17 25.53 -4.55
C THR A 46 18.69 26.30 -3.33
N GLY A 47 19.51 27.18 -2.76
CA GLY A 47 19.27 27.83 -1.46
C GLY A 47 19.37 26.89 -0.25
N TYR A 48 19.84 25.65 -0.44
CA TYR A 48 19.97 24.67 0.65
C TYR A 48 21.28 24.80 1.38
N SER A 49 21.31 24.31 2.63
CA SER A 49 22.53 24.34 3.45
C SER A 49 23.63 23.44 2.87
N ARG A 50 24.89 23.76 3.21
CA ARG A 50 26.07 22.97 2.84
C ARG A 50 25.91 21.49 3.19
N ASP A 51 25.39 21.18 4.38
CA ASP A 51 25.19 19.80 4.85
C ASP A 51 24.14 19.05 4.04
N THR A 52 23.08 19.74 3.61
CA THR A 52 22.07 19.17 2.70
C THR A 52 22.68 18.78 1.36
N ILE A 53 23.51 19.64 0.77
CA ILE A 53 24.19 19.37 -0.50
C ILE A 53 25.21 18.23 -0.35
N LEU A 54 26.02 18.26 0.71
CA LEU A 54 26.98 17.18 0.98
C LEU A 54 26.30 15.82 1.19
N THR A 55 25.17 15.80 1.88
CA THR A 55 24.38 14.58 2.08
C THR A 55 23.83 14.06 0.76
N ALA A 56 23.34 14.95 -0.12
CA ALA A 56 22.86 14.57 -1.45
C ALA A 56 24.00 13.98 -2.30
N TYR A 57 25.17 14.61 -2.32
CA TYR A 57 26.31 14.16 -3.12
C TYR A 57 26.89 12.84 -2.59
N ARG A 58 26.98 12.67 -1.27
CA ARG A 58 27.35 11.37 -0.67
C ARG A 58 26.35 10.27 -1.08
N LYS A 59 25.06 10.58 -1.05
CA LYS A 59 24.02 9.61 -1.48
C LYS A 59 24.15 9.25 -2.95
N LEU A 60 24.41 10.21 -3.83
CA LEU A 60 24.68 9.95 -5.26
C LEU A 60 25.93 9.09 -5.48
N GLN A 61 26.98 9.27 -4.67
CA GLN A 61 28.18 8.41 -4.70
C GLN A 61 27.86 6.99 -4.21
N GLU A 62 27.17 6.85 -3.08
CA GLU A 62 26.70 5.55 -2.56
C GLU A 62 25.87 4.79 -3.59
N LEU A 63 25.04 5.51 -4.33
CA LEU A 63 24.20 4.96 -5.42
C LEU A 63 24.98 4.75 -6.73
N GLY A 64 26.27 5.14 -6.79
CA GLY A 64 27.11 4.94 -7.97
C GLY A 64 26.83 5.86 -9.16
N TYR A 65 26.11 6.98 -8.97
CA TYR A 65 25.85 7.94 -10.04
C TYR A 65 27.01 8.91 -10.28
N ILE A 66 27.78 9.22 -9.22
CA ILE A 66 28.88 10.18 -9.30
C ILE A 66 30.12 9.67 -8.57
N GLN A 67 31.28 10.17 -8.98
CA GLN A 67 32.56 9.98 -8.28
C GLN A 67 33.21 11.32 -7.95
N ALA A 68 34.00 11.34 -6.87
CA ALA A 68 34.79 12.48 -6.53
C ALA A 68 36.16 12.42 -7.25
N LEU A 69 36.55 13.53 -7.87
CA LEU A 69 37.92 13.71 -8.42
C LEU A 69 38.65 14.75 -7.57
N HIS A 70 39.74 14.33 -6.94
CA HIS A 70 40.51 15.19 -6.04
C HIS A 70 40.89 16.50 -6.72
N GLY A 71 40.59 17.63 -6.08
CA GLY A 71 40.87 18.97 -6.59
C GLY A 71 39.98 19.47 -7.73
N LYS A 72 39.09 18.62 -8.31
CA LYS A 72 38.22 19.00 -9.43
C LYS A 72 36.73 18.93 -9.13
N GLY A 73 36.30 18.23 -8.06
CA GLY A 73 34.88 18.13 -7.68
C GLY A 73 34.26 16.76 -7.96
N PHE A 74 32.99 16.75 -8.27
CA PHE A 74 32.22 15.54 -8.51
C PHE A 74 31.79 15.45 -9.99
N TYR A 75 31.92 14.28 -10.58
CA TYR A 75 31.52 14.03 -11.97
C TYR A 75 30.62 12.81 -12.08
N VAL A 76 29.80 12.76 -13.11
CA VAL A 76 28.93 11.62 -13.41
C VAL A 76 29.79 10.45 -13.86
N SER A 77 29.71 9.35 -13.13
CA SER A 77 30.45 8.11 -13.42
C SER A 77 29.51 6.92 -13.36
N VAL A 78 28.67 6.81 -14.39
CA VAL A 78 27.73 5.67 -14.51
C VAL A 78 28.37 4.60 -15.38
N SER A 79 28.75 3.48 -14.77
CA SER A 79 29.34 2.33 -15.50
C SER A 79 28.24 1.32 -15.87
N GLY A 80 27.85 1.29 -17.16
CA GLY A 80 27.03 0.24 -17.76
C GLY A 80 25.52 0.36 -17.55
N THR A 81 25.00 -0.02 -16.40
CA THR A 81 23.58 0.14 -16.03
C THR A 81 23.38 1.36 -15.15
N THR A 82 22.40 2.19 -15.45
CA THR A 82 22.05 3.35 -14.61
C THR A 82 21.74 2.85 -13.20
N PRO A 83 22.48 3.28 -12.15
CA PRO A 83 22.18 2.86 -10.79
C PRO A 83 20.76 3.28 -10.40
N GLN A 84 20.07 2.39 -9.72
CA GLN A 84 18.69 2.64 -9.28
C GLN A 84 18.61 2.84 -7.77
N ILE A 85 17.69 3.70 -7.33
CA ILE A 85 17.41 3.93 -5.91
C ILE A 85 16.71 2.68 -5.35
N PRO A 86 17.30 1.95 -4.40
CA PRO A 86 16.72 0.73 -3.88
C PRO A 86 15.55 1.02 -2.93
N VAL A 87 14.41 0.36 -3.18
CA VAL A 87 13.20 0.41 -2.37
C VAL A 87 12.88 -0.98 -1.85
N PHE A 88 12.81 -1.12 -0.55
CA PHE A 88 12.31 -2.32 0.13
C PHE A 88 10.79 -2.27 0.14
N LEU A 89 10.14 -3.30 -0.39
CA LEU A 89 8.68 -3.45 -0.37
C LEU A 89 8.32 -4.73 0.37
N LEU A 90 7.60 -4.62 1.49
CA LEU A 90 7.22 -5.75 2.31
C LEU A 90 5.69 -5.90 2.33
N PHE A 91 5.21 -6.97 1.73
CA PHE A 91 3.81 -7.40 1.74
C PHE A 91 3.62 -8.64 2.64
N ASP A 92 2.37 -8.97 2.94
CA ASP A 92 2.02 -10.26 3.54
C ASP A 92 2.11 -11.40 2.51
N VAL A 93 1.28 -11.38 1.46
CA VAL A 93 1.26 -12.30 0.31
C VAL A 93 0.93 -11.52 -0.95
N MET A 94 1.19 -12.10 -2.11
CA MET A 94 0.68 -11.58 -3.38
C MET A 94 -0.70 -12.18 -3.68
N ASN A 95 -1.68 -11.32 -3.97
CA ASN A 95 -3.01 -11.68 -4.44
C ASN A 95 -3.52 -10.65 -5.46
N GLY A 96 -4.74 -10.84 -5.98
CA GLY A 96 -5.25 -10.04 -7.09
C GLY A 96 -5.22 -8.51 -6.86
N TYR A 97 -5.64 -8.02 -5.71
CA TYR A 97 -5.64 -6.58 -5.45
C TYR A 97 -4.23 -6.01 -5.20
N LYS A 98 -3.35 -6.80 -4.56
CA LYS A 98 -1.95 -6.40 -4.34
C LYS A 98 -1.16 -6.34 -5.63
N GLU A 99 -1.51 -7.16 -6.62
CA GLU A 99 -0.95 -7.05 -7.95
C GLU A 99 -1.32 -5.71 -8.61
N VAL A 100 -2.57 -5.27 -8.51
CA VAL A 100 -3.02 -3.95 -9.00
C VAL A 100 -2.27 -2.82 -8.30
N LEU A 101 -2.17 -2.88 -6.97
CA LEU A 101 -1.42 -1.93 -6.15
C LEU A 101 0.05 -1.88 -6.55
N TYR A 102 0.71 -3.05 -6.62
CA TYR A 102 2.13 -3.18 -6.98
C TYR A 102 2.44 -2.62 -8.36
N ARG A 103 1.66 -3.01 -9.38
CA ARG A 103 1.83 -2.51 -10.75
C ARG A 103 1.71 -0.98 -10.79
N SER A 104 0.66 -0.43 -10.17
CA SER A 104 0.48 1.02 -10.10
C SER A 104 1.62 1.71 -9.36
N PHE A 105 2.12 1.13 -8.27
CA PHE A 105 3.25 1.66 -7.53
C PHE A 105 4.52 1.72 -8.38
N VAL A 106 4.91 0.61 -9.02
CA VAL A 106 6.14 0.51 -9.82
C VAL A 106 6.08 1.40 -11.06
N GLU A 107 4.95 1.38 -11.79
CA GLU A 107 4.74 2.24 -12.97
C GLU A 107 4.90 3.72 -12.62
N ASN A 108 4.30 4.17 -11.52
CA ASN A 108 4.38 5.57 -11.10
C ASN A 108 5.70 5.92 -10.41
N LEU A 109 6.42 4.96 -9.85
CA LEU A 109 7.75 5.16 -9.28
C LEU A 109 8.79 5.44 -10.39
N GLY A 110 8.71 4.69 -11.49
CA GLY A 110 9.54 4.88 -12.68
C GLY A 110 10.90 4.17 -12.61
N ILE A 111 11.65 4.26 -13.71
CA ILE A 111 12.87 3.46 -13.98
C ILE A 111 14.06 3.78 -13.07
N ASN A 112 14.04 4.92 -12.38
CA ASN A 112 15.11 5.35 -11.47
C ASN A 112 15.12 4.59 -10.13
N TYR A 113 14.13 3.74 -9.91
CA TYR A 113 13.96 2.98 -8.67
C TYR A 113 14.00 1.48 -8.95
N ARG A 114 14.67 0.73 -8.05
CA ARG A 114 14.63 -0.73 -8.01
C ARG A 114 13.79 -1.14 -6.81
N VAL A 115 12.71 -1.87 -7.06
CA VAL A 115 11.83 -2.38 -6.00
C VAL A 115 12.16 -3.85 -5.74
N ASP A 116 12.69 -4.14 -4.56
CA ASP A 116 12.92 -5.50 -4.08
C ASP A 116 11.75 -5.89 -3.17
N ILE A 117 10.93 -6.85 -3.61
CA ILE A 117 9.71 -7.26 -2.90
C ILE A 117 9.99 -8.46 -2.00
N TYR A 118 9.44 -8.40 -0.78
CA TYR A 118 9.51 -9.43 0.25
C TYR A 118 8.13 -9.77 0.78
N PHE A 119 7.97 -10.97 1.34
CA PHE A 119 6.71 -11.45 1.87
C PHE A 119 6.88 -11.98 3.28
N HIS A 120 5.98 -11.60 4.21
CA HIS A 120 6.02 -12.10 5.59
C HIS A 120 4.96 -13.17 5.89
N TYR A 121 4.07 -13.50 4.97
CA TYR A 121 3.07 -14.58 5.05
C TYR A 121 2.25 -14.57 6.35
N TYR A 122 1.84 -13.37 6.84
CA TYR A 122 1.14 -13.17 8.12
C TYR A 122 1.95 -13.67 9.35
N ASN A 123 3.23 -13.96 9.18
CA ASN A 123 4.12 -14.40 10.25
C ASN A 123 4.90 -13.20 10.80
N GLN A 124 4.62 -12.84 12.07
CA GLN A 124 5.25 -11.69 12.72
C GLN A 124 6.76 -11.86 12.87
N GLU A 125 7.25 -13.06 13.16
CA GLU A 125 8.69 -13.33 13.30
C GLU A 125 9.43 -13.11 11.97
N VAL A 126 8.86 -13.59 10.85
CA VAL A 126 9.41 -13.35 9.51
C VAL A 126 9.41 -11.85 9.18
N PHE A 127 8.31 -11.14 9.51
CA PHE A 127 8.22 -9.68 9.33
C PHE A 127 9.32 -8.95 10.10
N GLU A 128 9.50 -9.25 11.38
CA GLU A 128 10.50 -8.61 12.22
C GLU A 128 11.93 -8.93 11.76
N ASN A 129 12.21 -10.18 11.41
CA ASN A 129 13.52 -10.60 10.93
C ASN A 129 13.88 -9.92 9.61
N LEU A 130 12.96 -9.85 8.64
CA LEU A 130 13.18 -9.13 7.38
C LEU A 130 13.50 -7.65 7.61
N ILE A 131 12.78 -6.98 8.50
CA ILE A 131 13.04 -5.57 8.82
C ILE A 131 14.42 -5.40 9.46
N ARG A 132 14.81 -6.25 10.44
CA ARG A 132 16.11 -6.18 11.09
C ARG A 132 17.26 -6.46 10.11
N GLU A 133 17.16 -7.52 9.31
CA GLU A 133 18.19 -7.89 8.33
C GLU A 133 18.40 -6.84 7.26
N LYS A 134 17.33 -6.20 6.79
CA LYS A 134 17.37 -5.24 5.69
C LYS A 134 17.54 -3.80 6.14
N ASN A 135 17.60 -3.55 7.45
CA ASN A 135 17.80 -2.21 8.00
C ASN A 135 19.10 -1.57 7.46
N GLY A 136 19.00 -0.34 6.97
CA GLY A 136 20.13 0.42 6.41
C GLY A 136 20.51 0.07 4.96
N GLN A 137 19.98 -1.01 4.36
CA GLN A 137 20.33 -1.44 3.00
C GLN A 137 19.53 -0.72 1.90
N TYR A 138 18.41 -0.08 2.25
CA TYR A 138 17.48 0.54 1.31
C TYR A 138 17.35 2.05 1.54
N SER A 139 17.02 2.74 0.46
CA SER A 139 16.73 4.19 0.53
C SER A 139 15.34 4.46 1.07
N PHE A 140 14.39 3.56 0.82
CA PHE A 140 13.01 3.63 1.32
C PHE A 140 12.52 2.25 1.74
N TYR A 141 11.62 2.24 2.74
CA TYR A 141 10.95 1.07 3.28
C TYR A 141 9.45 1.26 3.14
N VAL A 142 8.84 0.54 2.23
CA VAL A 142 7.39 0.50 2.01
C VAL A 142 6.86 -0.77 2.66
N ILE A 143 6.01 -0.63 3.68
CA ILE A 143 5.66 -1.73 4.58
C ILE A 143 4.14 -1.83 4.68
N MET A 144 3.61 -3.04 4.45
CA MET A 144 2.22 -3.41 4.70
C MET A 144 2.13 -4.20 6.02
N PRO A 145 1.78 -3.53 7.14
CA PRO A 145 1.81 -4.15 8.46
C PRO A 145 0.48 -4.84 8.78
N HIS A 146 0.19 -5.96 8.12
CA HIS A 146 -1.04 -6.71 8.29
C HIS A 146 -1.01 -7.61 9.53
N PHE A 147 -1.07 -6.96 10.70
CA PHE A 147 -1.17 -7.58 12.03
C PHE A 147 -2.18 -6.83 12.90
N ASN A 148 -2.92 -7.58 13.74
CA ASN A 148 -3.74 -7.00 14.81
C ASN A 148 -2.94 -6.79 16.11
N THR A 149 -1.68 -7.23 16.15
CA THR A 149 -0.70 -6.99 17.21
C THR A 149 0.15 -5.77 16.92
N ASP A 150 0.73 -5.17 17.96
CA ASP A 150 1.62 -4.01 17.80
C ASP A 150 3.01 -4.42 17.28
N VAL A 151 3.34 -3.99 16.08
CA VAL A 151 4.64 -4.18 15.44
C VAL A 151 5.48 -2.88 15.37
N SER A 152 5.06 -1.84 16.10
CA SER A 152 5.71 -0.52 16.07
C SER A 152 7.18 -0.57 16.50
N ARG A 153 7.53 -1.47 17.44
CA ARG A 153 8.87 -1.58 17.99
C ARG A 153 9.93 -1.86 16.92
N VAL A 154 9.71 -2.84 16.05
CA VAL A 154 10.68 -3.17 14.99
C VAL A 154 10.70 -2.13 13.88
N VAL A 155 9.55 -1.54 13.54
CA VAL A 155 9.49 -0.48 12.52
C VAL A 155 10.17 0.81 12.99
N GLN A 156 10.17 1.08 14.30
CA GLN A 156 10.89 2.22 14.87
C GLN A 156 12.42 2.16 14.71
N ASP A 157 13.00 0.98 14.51
CA ASP A 157 14.45 0.82 14.34
C ASP A 157 14.93 1.25 12.93
N LEU A 158 14.02 1.32 11.96
CA LEU A 158 14.34 1.78 10.60
C LEU A 158 14.71 3.27 10.55
N PRO A 159 15.49 3.71 9.54
CA PRO A 159 15.90 5.10 9.41
C PRO A 159 14.70 6.06 9.29
N SER A 160 14.71 7.14 10.10
CA SER A 160 13.68 8.18 10.04
C SER A 160 13.62 8.83 8.65
N GLY A 161 12.40 9.20 8.21
CA GLY A 161 12.20 9.87 6.93
C GLY A 161 12.33 8.96 5.71
N ARG A 162 12.25 7.62 5.91
CA ARG A 162 12.34 6.63 4.82
C ARG A 162 11.26 5.55 4.90
N ILE A 163 10.29 5.72 5.80
CA ILE A 163 9.25 4.73 6.07
C ILE A 163 7.93 5.21 5.47
N LEU A 164 7.34 4.38 4.63
CA LEU A 164 5.98 4.50 4.13
C LEU A 164 5.17 3.28 4.55
N LEU A 165 4.12 3.49 5.32
CA LEU A 165 3.12 2.47 5.61
C LEU A 165 2.08 2.46 4.50
N ILE A 166 1.69 1.26 4.07
CA ILE A 166 0.71 1.10 3.00
C ILE A 166 -0.39 0.15 3.45
N ASP A 167 -1.63 0.49 3.10
CA ASP A 167 -2.84 -0.28 3.34
C ASP A 167 -3.31 -0.31 4.81
N ASN A 168 -2.40 -0.46 5.77
CA ASN A 168 -2.68 -0.38 7.20
C ASN A 168 -1.72 0.60 7.88
N ASP A 169 -2.19 1.31 8.91
CA ASP A 169 -1.38 2.21 9.74
C ASP A 169 -0.88 1.48 11.01
N ILE A 170 0.14 2.05 11.64
CA ILE A 170 0.62 1.63 12.96
C ILE A 170 0.44 2.84 13.91
N PRO A 171 -0.71 2.96 14.61
CA PRO A 171 -0.99 4.10 15.47
C PRO A 171 0.02 4.30 16.60
N ALA A 172 0.59 3.20 17.12
CA ALA A 172 1.58 3.22 18.20
C ALA A 172 2.97 3.73 17.77
N LEU A 173 3.21 3.91 16.46
CA LEU A 173 4.50 4.35 15.96
C LEU A 173 4.76 5.83 16.29
N LYS A 174 5.80 6.09 17.12
CA LYS A 174 6.14 7.44 17.59
C LYS A 174 6.84 8.31 16.55
N LYS A 175 7.47 7.69 15.53
CA LYS A 175 8.14 8.41 14.45
C LYS A 175 7.14 9.03 13.48
N LYS A 176 7.52 10.18 12.92
CA LYS A 176 6.81 10.75 11.77
C LYS A 176 7.11 9.91 10.54
N VAL A 177 6.10 9.19 10.05
CA VAL A 177 6.16 8.34 8.87
C VAL A 177 5.12 8.80 7.85
N ALA A 178 5.36 8.47 6.59
CA ALA A 178 4.31 8.58 5.58
C ALA A 178 3.39 7.36 5.67
N ALA A 179 2.10 7.54 5.41
CA ALA A 179 1.15 6.44 5.30
C ALA A 179 0.08 6.74 4.24
N ILE A 180 -0.30 5.71 3.48
CA ILE A 180 -1.53 5.65 2.69
C ILE A 180 -2.29 4.41 3.14
N TYR A 181 -3.44 4.57 3.78
CA TYR A 181 -4.08 3.51 4.56
C TYR A 181 -5.60 3.50 4.40
N GLN A 182 -6.22 2.37 4.74
CA GLN A 182 -7.65 2.20 4.88
C GLN A 182 -8.09 2.43 6.33
N ASN A 183 -9.26 3.05 6.51
CA ASN A 183 -9.94 3.11 7.81
C ASN A 183 -10.99 2.00 7.87
N PHE A 184 -10.54 0.77 8.05
CA PHE A 184 -11.37 -0.44 7.92
C PHE A 184 -12.70 -0.39 8.69
N GLU A 185 -12.74 0.25 9.85
CA GLU A 185 -13.96 0.38 10.67
C GLU A 185 -14.98 1.30 10.02
N LYS A 186 -14.53 2.50 9.65
CA LYS A 186 -15.35 3.50 8.95
C LYS A 186 -15.77 3.03 7.56
N ASP A 187 -14.83 2.39 6.85
CA ASP A 187 -14.99 1.99 5.46
C ASP A 187 -16.08 0.93 5.28
N ILE A 188 -16.02 -0.16 6.08
CA ILE A 188 -17.06 -1.20 6.00
C ILE A 188 -18.41 -0.66 6.47
N TYR A 189 -18.43 0.14 7.54
CA TYR A 189 -19.67 0.76 8.03
C TYR A 189 -20.32 1.63 6.96
N ALA A 190 -19.55 2.50 6.31
CA ALA A 190 -20.05 3.39 5.27
C ALA A 190 -20.52 2.61 4.03
N ALA A 191 -19.74 1.63 3.58
CA ALA A 191 -20.11 0.82 2.43
C ALA A 191 -21.41 0.00 2.66
N LEU A 192 -21.57 -0.60 3.85
CA LEU A 192 -22.79 -1.32 4.19
C LEU A 192 -23.99 -0.36 4.35
N THR A 193 -23.78 0.86 4.85
CA THR A 193 -24.80 1.90 4.92
C THR A 193 -25.25 2.33 3.52
N GLU A 194 -24.30 2.49 2.58
CA GLU A 194 -24.62 2.76 1.18
C GLU A 194 -25.43 1.64 0.55
N GLY A 195 -25.17 0.37 0.93
CA GLY A 195 -25.86 -0.82 0.42
C GLY A 195 -27.10 -1.26 1.22
N ILE A 196 -27.59 -0.46 2.19
CA ILE A 196 -28.63 -0.86 3.12
C ILE A 196 -29.96 -1.26 2.42
N ASP A 197 -30.27 -0.61 1.31
CA ASP A 197 -31.44 -0.92 0.47
C ASP A 197 -31.40 -2.35 -0.07
N LEU A 198 -30.23 -2.84 -0.45
CA LEU A 198 -30.00 -4.19 -0.95
C LEU A 198 -29.95 -5.22 0.20
N LEU A 199 -29.43 -4.83 1.36
CA LEU A 199 -29.26 -5.72 2.51
C LEU A 199 -30.55 -6.00 3.26
N LYS A 200 -31.52 -5.09 3.29
CA LYS A 200 -32.78 -5.22 4.03
C LYS A 200 -33.65 -6.40 3.63
N LYS A 201 -33.46 -6.95 2.43
CA LYS A 201 -34.21 -8.13 1.98
C LYS A 201 -33.75 -9.43 2.64
N TYR A 202 -32.54 -9.44 3.21
CA TYR A 202 -31.97 -10.61 3.87
C TYR A 202 -32.32 -10.63 5.36
N LYS A 203 -32.56 -11.83 5.88
CA LYS A 203 -32.94 -12.05 7.28
C LYS A 203 -31.75 -11.95 8.24
N GLN A 204 -30.56 -12.29 7.74
CA GLN A 204 -29.35 -12.35 8.52
C GLN A 204 -28.12 -12.14 7.63
N ILE A 205 -27.09 -11.49 8.19
CA ILE A 205 -25.82 -11.25 7.50
C ILE A 205 -24.70 -11.96 8.27
N PHE A 206 -23.85 -12.65 7.54
CA PHE A 206 -22.68 -13.34 8.07
C PHE A 206 -21.40 -12.68 7.57
N LEU A 207 -20.49 -12.33 8.47
CA LEU A 207 -19.10 -12.01 8.11
C LEU A 207 -18.26 -13.28 8.29
N ILE A 208 -17.63 -13.75 7.21
CA ILE A 208 -16.74 -14.91 7.26
C ILE A 208 -15.39 -14.43 7.76
N LYS A 209 -15.09 -14.72 9.04
CA LYS A 209 -13.83 -14.36 9.72
C LYS A 209 -12.85 -15.53 9.67
N ASN A 210 -12.35 -15.85 8.49
CA ASN A 210 -11.34 -16.88 8.28
C ASN A 210 -9.93 -16.24 8.26
N THR A 211 -9.25 -16.25 9.41
CA THR A 211 -7.90 -15.67 9.56
C THR A 211 -6.77 -16.57 9.07
N ARG A 212 -7.09 -17.76 8.55
CA ARG A 212 -6.07 -18.73 8.10
C ARG A 212 -5.36 -18.29 6.83
N PHE A 213 -6.06 -17.60 5.92
CA PHE A 213 -5.58 -17.29 4.57
C PHE A 213 -5.54 -15.81 4.24
N GLN A 214 -6.09 -14.96 5.11
CA GLN A 214 -6.22 -13.53 4.89
C GLN A 214 -6.14 -12.77 6.21
N PHE A 215 -5.49 -11.60 6.19
CA PHE A 215 -5.59 -10.66 7.29
C PHE A 215 -7.00 -10.08 7.35
N ILE A 216 -7.60 -10.14 8.51
CA ILE A 216 -8.90 -9.51 8.79
C ILE A 216 -8.69 -8.50 9.92
N PRO A 217 -8.70 -7.20 9.62
CA PRO A 217 -8.53 -6.16 10.62
C PRO A 217 -9.64 -6.20 11.67
N ASP A 218 -9.29 -6.05 12.95
CA ASP A 218 -10.29 -5.95 14.01
C ASP A 218 -11.21 -4.74 13.81
N GLY A 219 -10.73 -3.65 13.21
CA GLY A 219 -11.56 -2.52 12.81
C GLY A 219 -12.69 -2.91 11.85
N MET A 220 -12.41 -3.77 10.86
CA MET A 220 -13.44 -4.27 9.94
C MET A 220 -14.56 -5.01 10.70
N VAL A 221 -14.18 -5.85 11.65
CA VAL A 221 -15.14 -6.59 12.49
C VAL A 221 -15.99 -5.63 13.32
N ARG A 222 -15.37 -4.63 13.96
CA ARG A 222 -16.11 -3.63 14.77
C ARG A 222 -17.08 -2.83 13.90
N GLY A 223 -16.65 -2.33 12.74
CA GLY A 223 -17.49 -1.56 11.83
C GLY A 223 -18.69 -2.36 11.31
N PHE A 224 -18.48 -3.66 11.00
CA PHE A 224 -19.56 -4.58 10.62
C PHE A 224 -20.57 -4.78 11.75
N CYS A 225 -20.11 -5.11 12.96
CA CYS A 225 -21.00 -5.30 14.13
C CYS A 225 -21.79 -4.01 14.42
N HIS A 226 -21.11 -2.87 14.46
CA HIS A 226 -21.75 -1.56 14.70
C HIS A 226 -22.84 -1.25 13.67
N PHE A 227 -22.58 -1.48 12.37
CA PHE A 227 -23.60 -1.33 11.33
C PHE A 227 -24.82 -2.21 11.56
N CYS A 228 -24.61 -3.49 11.85
CA CYS A 228 -25.70 -4.44 12.07
C CYS A 228 -26.54 -4.09 13.32
N GLU A 229 -25.90 -3.71 14.41
CA GLU A 229 -26.55 -3.30 15.66
C GLU A 229 -27.39 -2.03 15.47
N GLN A 230 -26.86 -1.01 14.84
CA GLN A 230 -27.59 0.23 14.58
C GLN A 230 -28.81 0.04 13.68
N ASN A 231 -28.70 -0.87 12.70
CA ASN A 231 -29.79 -1.13 11.77
C ASN A 231 -30.71 -2.30 12.21
N LYS A 232 -30.50 -2.87 13.40
CA LYS A 232 -31.25 -4.00 13.96
C LYS A 232 -31.27 -5.23 13.03
N ILE A 233 -30.16 -5.46 12.33
CA ILE A 233 -29.98 -6.60 11.43
C ILE A 233 -29.36 -7.75 12.23
N LYS A 234 -29.93 -8.95 12.11
CA LYS A 234 -29.31 -10.16 12.69
C LYS A 234 -27.99 -10.45 12.00
N TYR A 235 -26.95 -10.76 12.75
CA TYR A 235 -25.65 -11.07 12.21
C TYR A 235 -24.90 -12.13 13.02
N ASN A 236 -23.93 -12.77 12.38
CA ASN A 236 -22.94 -13.63 13.04
C ASN A 236 -21.56 -13.51 12.39
N LEU A 237 -20.52 -13.71 13.20
CA LEU A 237 -19.16 -13.94 12.74
C LEU A 237 -18.95 -15.46 12.65
N ILE A 238 -18.56 -15.95 11.48
CA ILE A 238 -18.38 -17.39 11.24
C ILE A 238 -16.97 -17.68 10.69
N PRO A 239 -16.34 -18.81 11.09
CA PRO A 239 -15.01 -19.15 10.57
C PRO A 239 -15.02 -19.69 9.14
N ASP A 240 -16.17 -20.24 8.69
CA ASP A 240 -16.36 -20.84 7.37
C ASP A 240 -17.85 -20.86 7.05
N VAL A 241 -18.21 -20.68 5.79
CA VAL A 241 -19.61 -20.69 5.36
C VAL A 241 -20.31 -22.02 5.65
N ARG A 242 -19.55 -23.14 5.67
CA ARG A 242 -20.08 -24.48 5.98
C ARG A 242 -20.36 -24.72 7.47
N SER A 243 -19.96 -23.79 8.34
CA SER A 243 -20.21 -23.89 9.77
C SER A 243 -21.63 -23.53 10.18
N VAL A 244 -22.44 -23.05 9.25
CA VAL A 244 -23.85 -22.65 9.46
C VAL A 244 -24.74 -23.19 8.36
N PRO A 245 -26.07 -23.30 8.59
CA PRO A 245 -27.03 -23.67 7.54
C PRO A 245 -27.00 -22.65 6.39
N PHE A 246 -26.80 -23.15 5.17
CA PHE A 246 -26.79 -22.33 3.96
C PHE A 246 -28.24 -22.33 3.37
N ILE A 247 -29.00 -21.31 3.70
CA ILE A 247 -30.45 -21.24 3.42
C ILE A 247 -30.83 -19.89 2.80
N PRO A 248 -31.90 -19.83 1.99
CA PRO A 248 -32.40 -18.59 1.42
C PRO A 248 -32.71 -17.52 2.46
N GLY A 249 -32.44 -16.29 2.11
CA GLY A 249 -32.59 -15.11 2.98
C GLY A 249 -31.35 -14.76 3.82
N ASN A 250 -30.24 -15.46 3.63
CA ASN A 250 -28.96 -15.12 4.24
C ASN A 250 -28.09 -14.34 3.27
N ALA A 251 -27.29 -13.41 3.81
CA ALA A 251 -26.23 -12.73 3.06
C ALA A 251 -24.86 -13.01 3.71
N TYR A 252 -23.84 -13.12 2.88
CA TYR A 252 -22.47 -13.45 3.31
C TYR A 252 -21.50 -12.37 2.83
N ILE A 253 -20.59 -11.95 3.72
CA ILE A 253 -19.46 -11.08 3.40
C ILE A 253 -18.20 -11.94 3.47
N ALA A 254 -17.56 -12.15 2.31
CA ALA A 254 -16.36 -12.95 2.14
C ALA A 254 -15.14 -12.03 1.94
N VAL A 255 -14.19 -12.07 2.87
CA VAL A 255 -12.94 -11.28 2.78
C VAL A 255 -11.91 -12.01 1.93
N ALA A 256 -11.72 -13.31 2.17
CA ALA A 256 -10.79 -14.13 1.39
C ALA A 256 -11.45 -14.70 0.12
N ASP A 257 -10.66 -14.79 -0.98
CA ASP A 257 -11.14 -15.35 -2.25
C ASP A 257 -11.58 -16.83 -2.12
N ASN A 258 -10.94 -17.60 -1.23
CA ASN A 258 -11.35 -18.99 -0.96
C ASN A 258 -12.74 -19.07 -0.35
N ASP A 259 -13.09 -18.13 0.54
CA ASP A 259 -14.42 -18.06 1.15
C ASP A 259 -15.46 -17.60 0.13
N LEU A 260 -15.11 -16.62 -0.72
CA LEU A 260 -15.94 -16.19 -1.85
C LEU A 260 -16.30 -17.37 -2.76
N ILE A 261 -15.30 -18.15 -3.16
CA ILE A 261 -15.51 -19.34 -4.01
C ILE A 261 -16.37 -20.39 -3.30
N SER A 262 -16.21 -20.57 -1.99
CA SER A 262 -17.01 -21.51 -1.20
C SER A 262 -18.49 -21.14 -1.20
N VAL A 263 -18.82 -19.85 -1.01
CA VAL A 263 -20.21 -19.36 -1.08
C VAL A 263 -20.80 -19.58 -2.47
N ILE A 264 -20.05 -19.25 -3.53
CA ILE A 264 -20.52 -19.44 -4.93
C ILE A 264 -20.78 -20.92 -5.24
N ARG A 265 -19.89 -21.83 -4.81
CA ARG A 265 -20.06 -23.28 -4.99
C ARG A 265 -21.30 -23.78 -4.28
N MET A 266 -21.50 -23.43 -3.01
CA MET A 266 -22.67 -23.84 -2.24
C MET A 266 -23.96 -23.32 -2.86
N ALA A 267 -23.99 -22.08 -3.33
CA ALA A 267 -25.17 -21.54 -4.02
C ALA A 267 -25.47 -22.34 -5.30
N LYS A 268 -24.43 -22.66 -6.08
CA LYS A 268 -24.59 -23.48 -7.30
C LYS A 268 -25.04 -24.90 -7.01
N GLU A 269 -24.47 -25.58 -6.01
CA GLU A 269 -24.84 -26.95 -5.63
C GLU A 269 -26.25 -27.05 -5.12
N GLN A 270 -26.77 -26.04 -4.41
CA GLN A 270 -28.12 -25.98 -3.89
C GLN A 270 -29.09 -25.26 -4.83
N GLN A 271 -28.65 -24.86 -6.02
CA GLN A 271 -29.41 -24.15 -7.04
C GLN A 271 -30.01 -22.81 -6.57
N PHE A 272 -29.41 -22.14 -5.61
CA PHE A 272 -29.80 -20.81 -5.17
C PHE A 272 -29.26 -19.71 -6.07
N VAL A 273 -30.05 -18.68 -6.29
CA VAL A 273 -29.71 -17.52 -7.10
C VAL A 273 -29.02 -16.46 -6.21
N LEU A 274 -27.77 -16.15 -6.53
CA LEU A 274 -27.03 -15.07 -5.86
C LEU A 274 -27.66 -13.72 -6.20
N GLY A 275 -27.82 -12.87 -5.19
CA GLY A 275 -28.45 -11.57 -5.30
C GLY A 275 -29.98 -11.62 -5.12
N GLU A 276 -30.61 -12.79 -5.18
CA GLU A 276 -32.05 -12.98 -4.91
C GLU A 276 -32.26 -13.76 -3.61
N GLU A 277 -31.88 -15.04 -3.60
CA GLU A 277 -32.05 -15.92 -2.46
C GLU A 277 -30.90 -15.84 -1.46
N ILE A 278 -29.67 -15.74 -1.96
CA ILE A 278 -28.43 -15.62 -1.18
C ILE A 278 -27.75 -14.32 -1.56
N GLY A 279 -27.48 -13.47 -0.57
CA GLY A 279 -26.64 -12.28 -0.75
C GLY A 279 -25.15 -12.61 -0.65
N LEU A 280 -24.33 -12.01 -1.51
CA LEU A 280 -22.90 -12.17 -1.46
C LEU A 280 -22.20 -10.83 -1.72
N ILE A 281 -21.39 -10.41 -0.74
CA ILE A 281 -20.46 -9.30 -0.85
C ILE A 281 -19.05 -9.86 -0.72
N SER A 282 -18.12 -9.43 -1.57
CA SER A 282 -16.70 -9.68 -1.37
C SER A 282 -15.99 -8.43 -0.90
N TYR A 283 -14.78 -8.59 -0.37
CA TYR A 283 -13.89 -7.48 -0.03
C TYR A 283 -12.75 -7.42 -1.04
N ASP A 284 -12.25 -6.22 -1.34
CA ASP A 284 -11.19 -5.94 -2.31
C ASP A 284 -11.54 -6.27 -3.77
N GLU A 285 -11.62 -5.24 -4.60
CA GLU A 285 -11.91 -5.37 -6.03
C GLU A 285 -10.76 -6.01 -6.79
N THR A 286 -11.11 -6.92 -7.70
CA THR A 286 -10.19 -7.50 -8.67
C THR A 286 -10.91 -7.70 -10.01
N PRO A 287 -10.19 -7.70 -11.17
CA PRO A 287 -10.80 -7.94 -12.47
C PRO A 287 -11.60 -9.24 -12.57
N LEU A 288 -11.22 -10.26 -11.80
CA LEU A 288 -11.92 -11.54 -11.75
C LEU A 288 -13.33 -11.38 -11.13
N LYS A 289 -13.48 -10.56 -10.09
CA LYS A 289 -14.77 -10.34 -9.41
C LYS A 289 -15.80 -9.60 -10.26
N GLU A 290 -15.34 -8.87 -11.26
CA GLU A 290 -16.19 -8.18 -12.23
C GLU A 290 -16.98 -9.17 -13.10
N VAL A 291 -16.37 -10.31 -13.44
CA VAL A 291 -16.95 -11.31 -14.35
C VAL A 291 -17.50 -12.55 -13.66
N LEU A 292 -17.00 -12.88 -12.47
CA LEU A 292 -17.40 -14.06 -11.70
C LEU A 292 -18.87 -13.95 -11.27
N ALA A 293 -19.64 -15.02 -11.43
CA ALA A 293 -21.06 -15.12 -11.08
C ALA A 293 -21.94 -13.95 -11.63
N GLY A 294 -21.58 -13.42 -12.78
CA GLY A 294 -22.25 -12.28 -13.40
C GLY A 294 -21.95 -10.91 -12.77
N GLY A 295 -20.91 -10.84 -11.98
CA GLY A 295 -20.40 -9.67 -11.27
C GLY A 295 -20.69 -9.71 -9.77
N ILE A 296 -19.62 -9.73 -8.98
CA ILE A 296 -19.68 -9.75 -7.50
C ILE A 296 -19.80 -8.32 -6.97
N THR A 297 -20.75 -8.09 -6.06
CA THR A 297 -20.81 -6.86 -5.25
C THR A 297 -19.62 -6.81 -4.31
N VAL A 298 -18.87 -5.69 -4.32
CA VAL A 298 -17.59 -5.60 -3.62
C VAL A 298 -17.51 -4.34 -2.77
N ILE A 299 -17.00 -4.48 -1.55
CA ILE A 299 -16.48 -3.36 -0.76
C ILE A 299 -14.99 -3.24 -1.07
N SER A 300 -14.53 -2.10 -1.56
CA SER A 300 -13.13 -1.94 -1.96
C SER A 300 -12.61 -0.52 -1.80
N THR A 301 -11.32 -0.44 -1.54
CA THR A 301 -10.57 0.81 -1.72
C THR A 301 -10.01 0.90 -3.15
N ASP A 302 -9.56 2.10 -3.56
CA ASP A 302 -8.88 2.30 -4.85
C ASP A 302 -7.39 1.95 -4.75
N PHE A 303 -7.06 0.68 -5.01
CA PHE A 303 -5.67 0.19 -4.97
C PHE A 303 -4.78 0.80 -6.03
N LYS A 304 -5.35 1.22 -7.18
CA LYS A 304 -4.59 1.91 -8.22
C LYS A 304 -4.19 3.32 -7.77
N ALA A 305 -5.13 4.05 -7.16
CA ALA A 305 -4.84 5.35 -6.56
C ALA A 305 -3.86 5.21 -5.40
N MET A 306 -4.01 4.20 -4.54
CA MET A 306 -3.09 3.90 -3.44
C MET A 306 -1.66 3.71 -3.94
N GLY A 307 -1.44 2.91 -4.99
CA GLY A 307 -0.12 2.69 -5.59
C GLY A 307 0.49 3.98 -6.16
N LYS A 308 -0.31 4.79 -6.84
CA LYS A 308 0.12 6.09 -7.37
C LYS A 308 0.52 7.07 -6.27
N ILE A 309 -0.28 7.16 -5.19
CA ILE A 309 0.00 8.03 -4.04
C ILE A 309 1.25 7.52 -3.31
N ALA A 310 1.38 6.20 -3.10
CA ALA A 310 2.56 5.59 -2.48
C ALA A 310 3.84 5.93 -3.26
N ALA A 311 3.83 5.84 -4.59
CA ALA A 311 4.96 6.23 -5.43
C ALA A 311 5.30 7.73 -5.29
N SER A 312 4.30 8.60 -5.24
CA SER A 312 4.52 10.03 -5.00
C SER A 312 5.15 10.29 -3.63
N LEU A 313 4.67 9.60 -2.58
CA LEU A 313 5.23 9.73 -1.23
C LEU A 313 6.68 9.20 -1.11
N VAL A 314 7.08 8.23 -1.94
CA VAL A 314 8.49 7.80 -2.02
C VAL A 314 9.35 8.83 -2.75
N LYS A 315 8.87 9.37 -3.88
CA LYS A 315 9.61 10.37 -4.67
C LYS A 315 9.82 11.69 -3.92
N ASP A 316 8.74 12.17 -3.30
CA ASP A 316 8.69 13.44 -2.57
C ASP A 316 8.34 13.15 -1.12
N PHE A 317 9.27 12.48 -0.40
CA PHE A 317 8.97 12.00 0.94
C PHE A 317 8.40 13.10 1.83
N ARG A 318 7.17 12.87 2.28
CA ARG A 318 6.45 13.72 3.23
C ARG A 318 5.85 12.84 4.30
N PRO A 319 6.06 13.15 5.59
CA PRO A 319 5.50 12.36 6.69
C PRO A 319 4.02 12.71 6.90
N VAL A 320 3.20 12.47 5.89
CA VAL A 320 1.74 12.68 5.91
C VAL A 320 1.02 11.34 5.93
N LYS A 321 -0.12 11.30 6.60
CA LYS A 321 -1.03 10.15 6.61
C LYS A 321 -2.24 10.48 5.75
N ILE A 322 -2.49 9.65 4.74
CA ILE A 322 -3.57 9.82 3.76
C ILE A 322 -4.51 8.63 3.89
N GLU A 323 -5.77 8.89 4.21
CA GLU A 323 -6.83 7.88 4.19
C GLU A 323 -7.26 7.65 2.73
N ASN A 324 -7.16 6.41 2.24
CA ASN A 324 -7.60 6.05 0.90
C ASN A 324 -9.11 5.88 0.88
N LYS A 325 -9.76 6.26 -0.21
CA LYS A 325 -11.23 6.16 -0.32
C LYS A 325 -11.67 4.72 -0.48
N CYS A 326 -12.70 4.34 0.25
CA CYS A 326 -13.42 3.09 0.11
C CYS A 326 -14.84 3.35 -0.42
N PHE A 327 -15.40 2.39 -1.14
CA PHE A 327 -16.72 2.46 -1.76
C PHE A 327 -17.34 1.07 -1.94
N LEU A 328 -18.65 1.05 -2.12
CA LEU A 328 -19.41 -0.13 -2.49
C LEU A 328 -19.58 -0.19 -4.01
N ILE A 329 -19.13 -1.26 -4.64
CA ILE A 329 -19.36 -1.53 -6.06
C ILE A 329 -20.57 -2.47 -6.15
N ARG A 330 -21.70 -1.93 -6.54
CA ARG A 330 -22.96 -2.70 -6.65
C ARG A 330 -22.96 -3.51 -7.92
N ARG A 331 -23.19 -4.82 -7.79
CA ARG A 331 -23.35 -5.78 -8.89
C ARG A 331 -24.44 -6.79 -8.56
N LYS A 332 -24.52 -7.89 -9.32
CA LYS A 332 -25.67 -8.82 -9.30
C LYS A 332 -25.79 -9.70 -8.07
N THR A 333 -24.78 -9.80 -7.23
CA THR A 333 -24.77 -10.76 -6.11
C THR A 333 -25.33 -10.23 -4.79
N LEU A 334 -25.86 -8.99 -4.78
CA LEU A 334 -26.53 -8.43 -3.62
C LEU A 334 -27.86 -7.79 -3.99
#